data_6a83991dd6a3e712c2623f5321d92412
#
_entry.id   6a83991dd6a3e712c2623f5321d92412
#
_cell.length_a   1.000
_cell.length_b   1.000
_cell.length_c   1.000
_cell.angle_alpha   90.00
_cell.angle_beta   90.00
_cell.angle_gamma   90.00
#
_symmetry.space_group_name_H-M   'P 1'
#
loop_
_entity.id
_entity.type
_entity.pdbx_description
1 polymer ?
#
loop_
_entity_poly.entity_id
_entity_poly.type
_entity_poly.pdbx_seq_one_letter_code
_entity_poly.pdbx_strand_id
1 'polypeptide(L)'
;MASSLRGTIVLLALLIAAPAAFADKPNIQWNKDYDFSHVKTFAWQDPTAPSLAQSNPFMHKFIQDEIEKRLTTAGLTKAAAGAAPDILVTYHGSVQNNVELHSDSFGYGFGGYGMGGWGMYGYGAAGPVSTTTRVVEYKEGTLVVDIVDPTKKELVWRGSSTPILISESNDKTQKNISKALDQMVKQNSKLRADQKKQQEKAAKSKKS
;
A
#
# COMPACT_ATOMS: atom_id res chain seq x y z
N MET A 1 -52.66 -38.13 19.10
CA MET A 1 -52.32 -37.42 17.86
C MET A 1 -51.56 -36.16 18.23
N ALA A 2 -50.25 -36.18 18.17
CA ALA A 2 -49.37 -35.07 18.54
C ALA A 2 -48.59 -34.67 17.28
N SER A 3 -48.91 -33.53 16.71
CA SER A 3 -48.18 -32.95 15.57
C SER A 3 -47.04 -32.08 16.06
N SER A 4 -45.83 -32.52 15.80
CA SER A 4 -44.59 -31.79 16.12
C SER A 4 -44.33 -30.71 15.06
N LEU A 5 -44.37 -29.44 15.47
CA LEU A 5 -44.01 -28.28 14.67
C LEU A 5 -42.48 -28.11 14.69
N ARG A 6 -41.80 -28.51 13.61
CA ARG A 6 -40.37 -28.31 13.42
C ARG A 6 -40.15 -26.90 12.89
N GLY A 7 -39.77 -25.98 13.78
CA GLY A 7 -39.34 -24.64 13.41
C GLY A 7 -37.93 -24.66 12.80
N THR A 8 -37.82 -24.37 11.49
CA THR A 8 -36.56 -24.21 10.82
C THR A 8 -36.02 -22.80 11.10
N ILE A 9 -34.96 -22.72 11.92
CA ILE A 9 -34.25 -21.47 12.17
C ILE A 9 -33.33 -21.22 10.96
N VAL A 10 -33.70 -20.28 10.09
CA VAL A 10 -32.84 -19.77 9.02
C VAL A 10 -31.87 -18.79 9.64
N LEU A 11 -30.62 -19.23 9.82
CA LEU A 11 -29.52 -18.38 10.28
C LEU A 11 -29.06 -17.51 9.11
N LEU A 12 -29.53 -16.27 9.06
CA LEU A 12 -29.10 -15.27 8.08
C LEU A 12 -27.68 -14.81 8.44
N ALA A 13 -26.66 -15.40 7.82
CA ALA A 13 -25.27 -14.98 7.93
C ALA A 13 -25.09 -13.62 7.23
N LEU A 14 -25.05 -12.54 8.01
CA LEU A 14 -24.75 -11.21 7.54
C LEU A 14 -23.25 -11.15 7.17
N LEU A 15 -22.92 -11.27 5.89
CA LEU A 15 -21.57 -11.07 5.39
C LEU A 15 -21.25 -9.57 5.52
N ILE A 16 -20.54 -9.20 6.59
CA ILE A 16 -19.95 -7.87 6.72
C ILE A 16 -18.79 -7.81 5.73
N ALA A 17 -19.02 -7.26 4.55
CA ALA A 17 -17.96 -6.90 3.61
C ALA A 17 -17.15 -5.77 4.26
N ALA A 18 -16.02 -6.10 4.88
CA ALA A 18 -15.06 -5.09 5.32
C ALA A 18 -14.62 -4.30 4.08
N PRO A 19 -14.63 -2.95 4.13
CA PRO A 19 -14.11 -2.16 3.03
C PRO A 19 -12.66 -2.57 2.79
N ALA A 20 -12.37 -3.07 1.61
CA ALA A 20 -11.00 -3.30 1.16
C ALA A 20 -10.33 -1.92 1.14
N ALA A 21 -9.47 -1.64 2.11
CA ALA A 21 -8.62 -0.47 2.07
C ALA A 21 -7.89 -0.49 0.73
N PHE A 22 -8.18 0.47 -0.13
CA PHE A 22 -7.50 0.69 -1.39
C PHE A 22 -6.05 1.12 -1.06
N ALA A 23 -5.20 0.16 -0.75
CA ALA A 23 -3.76 0.41 -0.81
C ALA A 23 -3.44 0.54 -2.30
N ASP A 24 -3.02 1.72 -2.71
CA ASP A 24 -2.58 1.94 -4.07
C ASP A 24 -1.49 0.91 -4.43
N LYS A 25 -1.58 0.38 -5.65
CA LYS A 25 -0.60 -0.60 -6.09
C LYS A 25 0.75 0.08 -6.17
N PRO A 26 1.83 -0.55 -5.67
CA PRO A 26 3.16 0.01 -5.82
C PRO A 26 3.48 0.27 -7.28
N ASN A 27 4.10 1.42 -7.53
CA ASN A 27 4.62 1.74 -8.86
C ASN A 27 6.01 1.13 -8.99
N ILE A 28 6.21 0.28 -10.01
CA ILE A 28 7.49 -0.37 -10.30
C ILE A 28 7.95 0.06 -11.69
N GLN A 29 9.15 0.58 -11.76
CA GLN A 29 9.83 0.99 -12.98
C GLN A 29 11.20 0.33 -13.05
N TRP A 30 11.62 -0.10 -14.23
CA TRP A 30 12.97 -0.64 -14.42
C TRP A 30 13.43 -0.44 -15.85
N ASN A 31 14.75 -0.39 -16.04
CA ASN A 31 15.35 -0.41 -17.37
C ASN A 31 15.14 -1.82 -17.96
N LYS A 32 14.35 -1.91 -19.05
CA LYS A 32 14.00 -3.19 -19.71
C LYS A 32 15.18 -3.85 -20.42
N ASP A 33 16.18 -3.04 -20.77
CA ASP A 33 17.38 -3.47 -21.48
C ASP A 33 18.51 -3.86 -20.51
N TYR A 34 18.32 -3.64 -19.20
CA TYR A 34 19.29 -4.04 -18.20
C TYR A 34 19.18 -5.53 -17.89
N ASP A 35 20.29 -6.24 -18.05
CA ASP A 35 20.37 -7.65 -17.72
C ASP A 35 20.62 -7.87 -16.23
N PHE A 36 19.59 -8.27 -15.52
CA PHE A 36 19.66 -8.59 -14.09
C PHE A 36 20.21 -10.00 -13.80
N SER A 37 20.49 -10.82 -14.81
CA SER A 37 20.90 -12.23 -14.61
C SER A 37 22.29 -12.36 -13.99
N HIS A 38 23.15 -11.37 -14.20
CA HIS A 38 24.51 -11.32 -13.66
C HIS A 38 24.58 -10.74 -12.23
N VAL A 39 23.50 -10.09 -11.75
CA VAL A 39 23.47 -9.42 -10.46
C VAL A 39 23.41 -10.45 -9.32
N LYS A 40 24.45 -10.48 -8.49
CA LYS A 40 24.59 -11.40 -7.36
C LYS A 40 24.84 -10.69 -6.05
N THR A 41 25.46 -9.50 -6.10
CA THR A 41 25.87 -8.76 -4.92
C THR A 41 25.29 -7.36 -4.87
N PHE A 42 24.99 -6.89 -3.66
CA PHE A 42 24.54 -5.52 -3.44
C PHE A 42 25.32 -4.85 -2.32
N ALA A 43 25.35 -3.53 -2.34
CA ALA A 43 25.78 -2.70 -1.21
C ALA A 43 24.81 -1.52 -1.05
N TRP A 44 24.82 -0.94 0.14
CA TRP A 44 24.09 0.29 0.39
C TRP A 44 24.83 1.49 -0.22
N GLN A 45 24.08 2.38 -0.85
CA GLN A 45 24.59 3.69 -1.25
C GLN A 45 24.39 4.63 -0.07
N ASP A 46 25.42 5.39 0.28
CA ASP A 46 25.34 6.41 1.30
C ASP A 46 24.30 7.47 0.91
N PRO A 47 23.43 7.88 1.84
CA PRO A 47 22.43 8.90 1.58
C PRO A 47 23.11 10.26 1.32
N THR A 48 22.74 10.91 0.23
CA THR A 48 23.30 12.22 -0.18
C THR A 48 22.63 13.42 0.49
N ALA A 49 21.58 13.22 1.30
CA ALA A 49 20.80 14.27 1.95
C ALA A 49 20.52 13.90 3.42
N PRO A 50 20.01 14.83 4.25
CA PRO A 50 19.55 14.52 5.60
C PRO A 50 18.62 13.32 5.54
N SER A 51 19.06 12.23 6.12
CA SER A 51 18.40 10.93 5.97
C SER A 51 17.62 10.58 7.24
N LEU A 52 16.70 9.63 7.10
CA LEU A 52 16.01 9.02 8.23
C LEU A 52 16.99 8.45 9.28
N ALA A 53 18.22 8.12 8.86
CA ALA A 53 19.28 7.68 9.77
C ALA A 53 19.60 8.70 10.87
N GLN A 54 19.47 10.00 10.60
CA GLN A 54 19.73 11.06 11.56
C GLN A 54 18.51 11.34 12.44
N SER A 55 17.30 11.35 11.88
CA SER A 55 16.07 11.71 12.60
C SER A 55 15.42 10.53 13.33
N ASN A 56 15.56 9.31 12.81
CA ASN A 56 15.01 8.09 13.40
C ASN A 56 15.87 6.87 13.04
N PRO A 57 17.01 6.67 13.72
CA PRO A 57 17.96 5.60 13.40
C PRO A 57 17.37 4.20 13.56
N PHE A 58 16.42 3.99 14.46
CA PHE A 58 15.77 2.70 14.63
C PHE A 58 14.88 2.34 13.44
N MET A 59 14.11 3.31 12.94
CA MET A 59 13.30 3.09 11.75
C MET A 59 14.16 2.94 10.49
N HIS A 60 15.24 3.70 10.39
CA HIS A 60 16.24 3.55 9.33
C HIS A 60 16.77 2.11 9.28
N LYS A 61 17.27 1.61 10.44
CA LYS A 61 17.76 0.24 10.52
C LYS A 61 16.68 -0.78 10.17
N PHE A 62 15.47 -0.62 10.67
CA PHE A 62 14.36 -1.52 10.35
C PHE A 62 14.09 -1.58 8.84
N ILE A 63 14.05 -0.43 8.15
CA ILE A 63 13.81 -0.39 6.69
C ILE A 63 14.94 -1.08 5.94
N GLN A 64 16.20 -0.82 6.35
CA GLN A 64 17.35 -1.50 5.74
C GLN A 64 17.27 -3.02 5.92
N ASP A 65 17.04 -3.50 7.14
CA ASP A 65 16.94 -4.93 7.45
C ASP A 65 15.81 -5.60 6.63
N GLU A 66 14.67 -4.94 6.48
CA GLU A 66 13.53 -5.45 5.69
C GLU A 66 13.83 -5.49 4.18
N ILE A 67 14.57 -4.52 3.65
CA ILE A 67 15.01 -4.52 2.25
C ILE A 67 16.08 -5.60 2.05
N GLU A 68 17.11 -5.68 2.91
CA GLU A 68 18.15 -6.71 2.85
C GLU A 68 17.56 -8.12 2.87
N LYS A 69 16.61 -8.37 3.75
CA LYS A 69 15.90 -9.65 3.83
C LYS A 69 15.26 -10.05 2.49
N ARG A 70 14.64 -9.11 1.78
CA ARG A 70 14.01 -9.38 0.48
C ARG A 70 15.01 -9.60 -0.63
N LEU A 71 16.10 -8.82 -0.65
CA LEU A 71 17.20 -9.02 -1.60
C LEU A 71 17.86 -10.37 -1.40
N THR A 72 18.12 -10.76 -0.14
CA THR A 72 18.69 -12.07 0.20
C THR A 72 17.74 -13.21 -0.18
N THR A 73 16.44 -13.05 0.07
CA THR A 73 15.42 -14.01 -0.36
C THR A 73 15.37 -14.15 -1.89
N ALA A 74 15.69 -13.08 -2.62
CA ALA A 74 15.80 -13.09 -4.08
C ALA A 74 17.12 -13.69 -4.59
N GLY A 75 18.03 -14.11 -3.70
CA GLY A 75 19.30 -14.76 -4.02
C GLY A 75 20.52 -13.84 -4.11
N LEU A 76 20.37 -12.56 -3.71
CA LEU A 76 21.49 -11.63 -3.66
C LEU A 76 22.22 -11.72 -2.31
N THR A 77 23.52 -11.45 -2.33
CA THR A 77 24.34 -11.38 -1.11
C THR A 77 24.89 -9.97 -0.93
N LYS A 78 25.04 -9.56 0.33
CA LYS A 78 25.69 -8.28 0.61
C LYS A 78 27.18 -8.36 0.29
N ALA A 79 27.69 -7.39 -0.47
CA ALA A 79 29.10 -7.34 -0.84
C ALA A 79 29.99 -7.22 0.42
N ALA A 80 31.13 -7.87 0.41
CA ALA A 80 32.11 -7.73 1.48
C ALA A 80 32.64 -6.29 1.53
N ALA A 81 33.10 -5.87 2.71
CA ALA A 81 33.68 -4.55 2.87
C ALA A 81 34.85 -4.34 1.88
N GLY A 82 34.81 -3.27 1.10
CA GLY A 82 35.80 -2.96 0.07
C GLY A 82 35.67 -3.69 -1.26
N ALA A 83 34.73 -4.64 -1.38
CA ALA A 83 34.43 -5.27 -2.68
C ALA A 83 33.48 -4.41 -3.50
N ALA A 84 33.68 -4.38 -4.82
CA ALA A 84 32.76 -3.73 -5.72
C ALA A 84 31.45 -4.53 -5.82
N PRO A 85 30.28 -3.94 -5.51
CA PRO A 85 28.99 -4.61 -5.66
C PRO A 85 28.52 -4.56 -7.11
N ASP A 86 27.67 -5.53 -7.50
CA ASP A 86 27.00 -5.48 -8.80
C ASP A 86 25.95 -4.39 -8.87
N ILE A 87 25.29 -4.10 -7.73
CA ILE A 87 24.30 -3.02 -7.63
C ILE A 87 24.43 -2.26 -6.31
N LEU A 88 24.06 -0.98 -6.35
CA LEU A 88 23.87 -0.15 -5.16
C LEU A 88 22.37 -0.02 -4.88
N VAL A 89 22.03 -0.08 -3.60
CA VAL A 89 20.65 0.07 -3.11
C VAL A 89 20.57 1.32 -2.24
N THR A 90 19.54 2.11 -2.47
CA THR A 90 19.20 3.24 -1.60
C THR A 90 17.70 3.28 -1.38
N TYR A 91 17.23 3.99 -0.36
CA TYR A 91 15.84 4.27 -0.18
C TYR A 91 15.60 5.71 0.27
N HIS A 92 14.41 6.22 -0.04
CA HIS A 92 13.94 7.53 0.37
C HIS A 92 12.57 7.38 1.02
N GLY A 93 12.38 8.05 2.15
CA GLY A 93 11.12 8.10 2.86
C GLY A 93 10.68 9.55 3.05
N SER A 94 9.40 9.83 2.86
CA SER A 94 8.78 11.11 3.22
C SER A 94 7.52 10.86 4.02
N VAL A 95 7.15 11.81 4.88
CA VAL A 95 5.92 11.78 5.66
C VAL A 95 5.18 13.09 5.45
N GLN A 96 3.88 12.99 5.16
CA GLN A 96 2.97 14.13 5.05
C GLN A 96 1.86 14.00 6.10
N ASN A 97 1.44 15.13 6.65
CA ASN A 97 0.29 15.20 7.52
C ASN A 97 -0.94 15.50 6.66
N ASN A 98 -1.93 14.64 6.74
CA ASN A 98 -3.19 14.79 6.04
C ASN A 98 -4.32 14.99 7.05
N VAL A 99 -5.33 15.75 6.64
CA VAL A 99 -6.54 16.02 7.42
C VAL A 99 -7.73 15.58 6.60
N GLU A 100 -8.51 14.65 7.13
CA GLU A 100 -9.75 14.20 6.52
C GLU A 100 -10.95 14.64 7.35
N LEU A 101 -11.90 15.30 6.69
CA LEU A 101 -13.15 15.75 7.30
C LEU A 101 -14.24 14.73 7.02
N HIS A 102 -14.61 13.97 8.04
CA HIS A 102 -15.78 13.10 7.98
C HIS A 102 -16.99 13.85 8.50
N SER A 103 -17.99 14.07 7.63
CA SER A 103 -19.28 14.65 7.99
C SER A 103 -20.32 13.55 8.03
N ASP A 104 -20.67 13.09 9.23
CA ASP A 104 -21.75 12.14 9.43
C ASP A 104 -23.07 12.94 9.61
N SER A 105 -23.90 12.95 8.57
CA SER A 105 -25.26 13.51 8.64
C SER A 105 -26.22 12.39 9.07
N PHE A 106 -26.60 12.38 10.33
CA PHE A 106 -27.64 11.48 10.82
C PHE A 106 -29.00 12.13 10.60
N GLY A 107 -29.59 11.89 9.43
CA GLY A 107 -30.98 12.25 9.16
C GLY A 107 -31.89 11.14 9.65
N TYR A 108 -32.52 11.31 10.80
CA TYR A 108 -33.70 10.51 11.17
C TYR A 108 -34.85 10.92 10.25
N GLY A 109 -34.94 10.30 9.09
CA GLY A 109 -36.12 10.32 8.25
C GLY A 109 -37.20 9.44 8.89
N PHE A 110 -38.03 10.04 9.71
CA PHE A 110 -39.26 9.42 10.17
C PHE A 110 -40.21 9.34 8.96
N GLY A 111 -40.15 8.22 8.25
CA GLY A 111 -41.09 7.88 7.22
C GLY A 111 -42.49 7.65 7.82
N GLY A 112 -43.26 8.70 7.96
CA GLY A 112 -44.66 8.62 8.34
C GLY A 112 -45.47 8.05 7.16
N TYR A 113 -45.95 6.83 7.28
CA TYR A 113 -47.15 6.38 6.58
C TYR A 113 -48.32 7.20 7.10
N GLY A 114 -48.78 8.18 6.37
CA GLY A 114 -49.90 9.02 6.72
C GLY A 114 -50.80 9.29 5.55
N MET A 115 -51.84 8.50 5.47
CA MET A 115 -53.05 8.67 4.72
C MET A 115 -53.66 10.05 4.89
N GLY A 116 -54.02 10.69 3.79
CA GLY A 116 -55.03 11.68 3.52
C GLY A 116 -55.48 12.68 4.57
N GLY A 117 -55.54 13.95 4.15
CA GLY A 117 -56.43 14.92 4.84
C GLY A 117 -55.91 16.36 4.82
N TRP A 118 -56.53 17.15 4.03
CA TRP A 118 -56.68 18.59 4.02
C TRP A 118 -56.25 19.34 5.28
N GLY A 119 -55.45 20.39 5.16
CA GLY A 119 -55.41 21.43 6.16
C GLY A 119 -54.08 22.13 6.32
N MET A 120 -53.85 23.19 5.56
CA MET A 120 -53.55 24.53 6.04
C MET A 120 -52.54 24.74 7.18
N TYR A 121 -51.47 25.50 6.89
CA TYR A 121 -50.57 26.23 7.83
C TYR A 121 -49.91 25.37 8.91
N GLY A 122 -48.74 24.78 8.58
CA GLY A 122 -47.81 24.23 9.54
C GLY A 122 -46.42 24.80 9.31
N TYR A 123 -45.98 25.69 10.16
CA TYR A 123 -44.58 26.07 10.33
C TYR A 123 -43.80 24.77 10.53
N GLY A 124 -43.03 24.38 9.52
CA GLY A 124 -42.13 23.23 9.60
C GLY A 124 -41.02 23.54 10.59
N ALA A 125 -41.14 23.00 11.78
CA ALA A 125 -40.00 22.88 12.68
C ALA A 125 -39.00 21.90 12.04
N ALA A 126 -38.05 22.44 11.33
CA ALA A 126 -36.82 21.70 10.99
C ALA A 126 -36.15 21.36 12.32
N GLY A 127 -36.29 20.13 12.77
CA GLY A 127 -35.55 19.65 13.93
C GLY A 127 -34.06 19.87 13.70
N PRO A 128 -33.27 20.10 14.73
CA PRO A 128 -31.85 20.35 14.59
C PRO A 128 -31.19 19.13 13.94
N VAL A 129 -30.73 19.29 12.69
CA VAL A 129 -29.87 18.32 12.04
C VAL A 129 -28.52 18.43 12.77
N SER A 130 -28.26 17.48 13.66
CA SER A 130 -26.97 17.41 14.33
C SER A 130 -25.96 16.84 13.34
N THR A 131 -25.22 17.72 12.71
CA THR A 131 -24.07 17.33 11.88
C THR A 131 -22.85 17.25 12.78
N THR A 132 -22.39 16.06 13.07
CA THR A 132 -21.13 15.87 13.78
C THR A 132 -20.01 15.78 12.74
N THR A 133 -19.21 16.85 12.66
CA THR A 133 -18.00 16.84 11.84
C THR A 133 -16.85 16.31 12.69
N ARG A 134 -16.30 15.16 12.31
CA ARG A 134 -15.11 14.60 12.94
C ARG A 134 -13.91 14.92 12.05
N VAL A 135 -12.94 15.60 12.64
CA VAL A 135 -11.62 15.81 12.02
C VAL A 135 -10.75 14.63 12.38
N VAL A 136 -10.28 13.89 11.38
CA VAL A 136 -9.32 12.81 11.56
C VAL A 136 -8.01 13.25 10.95
N GLU A 137 -7.01 13.45 11.81
CA GLU A 137 -5.65 13.69 11.37
C GLU A 137 -4.93 12.35 11.23
N TYR A 138 -4.29 12.14 10.08
CA TYR A 138 -3.48 10.96 9.84
C TYR A 138 -2.20 11.34 9.08
N LYS A 139 -1.15 10.54 9.30
CA LYS A 139 0.13 10.72 8.64
C LYS A 139 0.30 9.66 7.56
N GLU A 140 0.62 10.12 6.38
CA GLU A 140 0.95 9.25 5.27
C GLU A 140 2.42 9.34 4.90
N GLY A 141 3.02 8.20 4.64
CA GLY A 141 4.38 8.10 4.16
C GLY A 141 4.44 7.63 2.71
N THR A 142 5.52 8.00 2.07
CA THR A 142 5.97 7.43 0.80
C THR A 142 7.30 6.74 1.03
N LEU A 143 7.43 5.52 0.53
CA LEU A 143 8.69 4.80 0.49
C LEU A 143 9.08 4.55 -0.96
N VAL A 144 10.28 5.01 -1.33
CA VAL A 144 10.92 4.73 -2.62
C VAL A 144 12.17 3.92 -2.38
N VAL A 145 12.35 2.84 -3.13
CA VAL A 145 13.56 2.02 -3.14
C VAL A 145 14.15 2.09 -4.54
N ASP A 146 15.42 2.43 -4.62
CA ASP A 146 16.17 2.57 -5.85
C ASP A 146 17.32 1.56 -5.93
N ILE A 147 17.52 1.00 -7.11
CA ILE A 147 18.66 0.15 -7.44
C ILE A 147 19.43 0.81 -8.59
N VAL A 148 20.71 1.01 -8.38
CA VAL A 148 21.61 1.71 -9.28
C VAL A 148 22.74 0.78 -9.73
N ASP A 149 23.06 0.78 -11.01
CA ASP A 149 24.30 0.18 -11.53
C ASP A 149 25.48 1.08 -11.18
N PRO A 150 26.44 0.64 -10.32
CA PRO A 150 27.54 1.47 -9.90
C PRO A 150 28.53 1.78 -11.04
N THR A 151 28.62 0.93 -12.04
CA THR A 151 29.55 1.07 -13.19
C THR A 151 29.04 2.11 -14.18
N LYS A 152 27.76 2.03 -14.52
CA LYS A 152 27.11 2.96 -15.45
C LYS A 152 26.59 4.23 -14.78
N LYS A 153 26.46 4.20 -13.42
CA LYS A 153 25.84 5.24 -12.62
C LYS A 153 24.38 5.52 -13.05
N GLU A 154 23.68 4.46 -13.42
CA GLU A 154 22.32 4.52 -13.92
C GLU A 154 21.34 3.88 -12.95
N LEU A 155 20.17 4.50 -12.80
CA LEU A 155 19.02 3.92 -12.11
C LEU A 155 18.47 2.76 -12.97
N VAL A 156 18.57 1.53 -12.48
CA VAL A 156 18.13 0.35 -13.22
C VAL A 156 16.79 -0.19 -12.73
N TRP A 157 16.40 0.14 -11.49
CA TRP A 157 15.10 -0.22 -10.93
C TRP A 157 14.66 0.77 -9.86
N ARG A 158 13.36 1.06 -9.83
CA ARG A 158 12.70 1.87 -8.81
C ARG A 158 11.37 1.25 -8.43
N GLY A 159 11.15 1.08 -7.13
CA GLY A 159 9.86 0.75 -6.56
C GLY A 159 9.38 1.86 -5.63
N SER A 160 8.12 2.28 -5.74
CA SER A 160 7.53 3.24 -4.83
C SER A 160 6.17 2.78 -4.33
N SER A 161 5.86 3.10 -3.08
CA SER A 161 4.57 2.82 -2.45
C SER A 161 4.09 4.05 -1.69
N THR A 162 2.86 4.46 -1.97
CA THR A 162 2.13 5.55 -1.34
C THR A 162 0.64 5.19 -1.42
N PRO A 163 -0.22 5.44 -0.42
CA PRO A 163 0.17 5.89 0.91
C PRO A 163 0.63 4.73 1.81
N ILE A 164 1.55 5.00 2.72
CA ILE A 164 1.89 4.13 3.84
C ILE A 164 1.39 4.83 5.11
N LEU A 165 0.41 4.24 5.78
CA LEU A 165 -0.11 4.81 7.02
C LEU A 165 0.95 4.79 8.12
N ILE A 166 1.26 5.98 8.63
CA ILE A 166 2.19 6.17 9.75
C ILE A 166 1.34 6.26 11.03
N SER A 167 1.51 5.29 11.89
CA SER A 167 0.80 5.20 13.17
C SER A 167 1.66 5.78 14.29
N GLU A 168 1.05 6.22 15.38
CA GLU A 168 1.75 6.56 16.63
C GLU A 168 2.49 5.33 17.19
N SER A 169 1.99 4.13 16.93
CA SER A 169 2.69 2.88 17.27
C SER A 169 3.75 2.55 16.22
N ASN A 170 5.00 2.45 16.65
CA ASN A 170 6.12 2.02 15.81
C ASN A 170 5.87 0.65 15.18
N ASP A 171 5.31 -0.31 15.93
CA ASP A 171 5.04 -1.66 15.43
C ASP A 171 4.04 -1.66 14.27
N LYS A 172 2.98 -0.83 14.36
CA LYS A 172 2.01 -0.70 13.27
C LYS A 172 2.64 -0.07 12.03
N THR A 173 3.46 0.98 12.23
CA THR A 173 4.19 1.63 11.13
C THR A 173 5.16 0.65 10.46
N GLN A 174 5.94 -0.10 11.23
CA GLN A 174 6.83 -1.14 10.73
C GLN A 174 6.08 -2.21 9.93
N LYS A 175 4.93 -2.68 10.43
CA LYS A 175 4.08 -3.63 9.72
C LYS A 175 3.58 -3.08 8.39
N ASN A 176 3.20 -1.81 8.33
CA ASN A 176 2.74 -1.17 7.11
C ASN A 176 3.88 -1.02 6.09
N ILE A 177 5.08 -0.66 6.54
CA ILE A 177 6.30 -0.59 5.71
C ILE A 177 6.66 -1.98 5.16
N SER A 178 6.69 -3.01 6.01
CA SER A 178 6.97 -4.38 5.57
C SER A 178 5.96 -4.84 4.52
N LYS A 179 4.66 -4.58 4.73
CA LYS A 179 3.60 -4.88 3.76
C LYS A 179 3.81 -4.15 2.43
N ALA A 180 4.19 -2.88 2.46
CA ALA A 180 4.47 -2.10 1.25
C ALA A 180 5.63 -2.71 0.45
N LEU A 181 6.71 -3.10 1.12
CA LEU A 181 7.85 -3.78 0.49
C LEU A 181 7.46 -5.14 -0.11
N ASP A 182 6.62 -5.94 0.58
CA ASP A 182 6.10 -7.21 0.03
C ASP A 182 5.25 -6.98 -1.22
N GLN A 183 4.44 -5.93 -1.22
CA GLN A 183 3.65 -5.55 -2.39
C GLN A 183 4.53 -5.12 -3.56
N MET A 184 5.64 -4.39 -3.33
CA MET A 184 6.61 -4.03 -4.36
C MET A 184 7.24 -5.29 -4.99
N VAL A 185 7.68 -6.25 -4.18
CA VAL A 185 8.24 -7.52 -4.66
C VAL A 185 7.22 -8.30 -5.49
N LYS A 186 5.98 -8.42 -5.01
CA LYS A 186 4.89 -9.10 -5.71
C LYS A 186 4.57 -8.44 -7.05
N GLN A 187 4.47 -7.11 -7.06
CA GLN A 187 4.20 -6.35 -8.28
C GLN A 187 5.34 -6.48 -9.30
N ASN A 188 6.60 -6.38 -8.84
CA ASN A 188 7.78 -6.59 -9.68
C ASN A 188 7.76 -7.99 -10.34
N SER A 189 7.51 -9.04 -9.57
CA SER A 189 7.45 -10.41 -10.08
C SER A 189 6.35 -10.59 -11.13
N LYS A 190 5.17 -9.99 -10.90
CA LYS A 190 4.06 -10.00 -11.85
C LYS A 190 4.44 -9.33 -13.17
N LEU A 191 4.97 -8.11 -13.10
CA LEU A 191 5.33 -7.33 -14.29
C LEU A 191 6.41 -8.03 -15.12
N ARG A 192 7.41 -8.65 -14.47
CA ARG A 192 8.45 -9.43 -15.18
C ARG A 192 7.88 -10.67 -15.84
N ALA A 193 6.96 -11.37 -15.20
CA ALA A 193 6.28 -12.52 -15.79
C ALA A 193 5.45 -12.12 -17.02
N ASP A 194 4.74 -11.00 -16.95
CA ASP A 194 3.95 -10.47 -18.07
C ASP A 194 4.85 -10.04 -19.24
N GLN A 195 5.99 -9.40 -18.96
CA GLN A 195 6.98 -9.03 -19.98
C GLN A 195 7.51 -10.28 -20.70
N LYS A 196 7.90 -11.32 -19.96
CA LYS A 196 8.38 -12.58 -20.55
C LYS A 196 7.34 -13.21 -21.47
N LYS A 197 6.08 -13.28 -21.05
CA LYS A 197 4.98 -13.78 -21.88
C LYS A 197 4.79 -12.98 -23.17
N GLN A 198 4.93 -11.65 -23.10
CA GLN A 198 4.82 -10.79 -24.29
C GLN A 198 5.98 -11.04 -25.27
N GLN A 199 7.21 -11.17 -24.76
CA GLN A 199 8.38 -11.49 -25.57
C GLN A 199 8.25 -12.85 -26.27
N GLU A 200 7.77 -13.87 -25.55
CA GLU A 200 7.53 -15.20 -26.13
C GLU A 200 6.46 -15.18 -27.23
N LYS A 201 5.36 -14.40 -27.03
CA LYS A 201 4.32 -14.22 -28.06
C LYS A 201 4.87 -13.51 -29.30
N ALA A 202 5.64 -12.44 -29.11
CA ALA A 202 6.25 -11.71 -30.21
C ALA A 202 7.27 -12.55 -31.01
N ALA A 203 8.04 -13.39 -30.30
CA ALA A 203 8.97 -14.32 -30.95
C ALA A 203 8.27 -15.41 -31.79
N LYS A 204 7.12 -15.90 -31.32
CA LYS A 204 6.29 -16.87 -32.08
C LYS A 204 5.67 -16.24 -33.34
N SER A 205 5.16 -15.02 -33.22
CA SER A 205 4.56 -14.29 -34.36
C SER A 205 5.56 -13.96 -35.47
N LYS A 206 6.85 -13.82 -35.17
CA LYS A 206 7.89 -13.56 -36.18
C LYS A 206 8.35 -14.85 -36.92
N LYS A 207 7.99 -16.02 -36.42
CA LYS A 207 8.37 -17.33 -37.02
C LYS A 207 7.26 -17.93 -37.88
N SER A 208 6.07 -17.36 -37.83
CA SER A 208 4.93 -17.71 -38.68
C SER A 208 4.79 -16.75 -39.84
#